data_c96f54f1c68d4dacdbf1d962fb33d1ea
#
_entry.id   c96f54f1c68d4dacdbf1d962fb33d1ea
#
_cell.length_a   1.000
_cell.length_b   1.000
_cell.length_c   1.000
_cell.angle_alpha   90.00
_cell.angle_beta   90.00
_cell.angle_gamma   90.00
#
_symmetry.space_group_name_H-M   'P 1'
#
loop_
_entity.id
_entity.type
_entity.pdbx_description
1 polymer ?
#
loop_
_entity_poly.entity_id
_entity_poly.type
_entity_poly.pdbx_seq_one_letter_code
_entity_poly.pdbx_strand_id
1 'polypeptide(L)'
;SPDLVRGSSETLAGRALFVRVPGLALDEVGSRRQKDLWLRGAFPRSVLAADDAASLRWRESFIDSFLERDIPQLGIRVPAETLRRFWNMVCHFHGQVWNAAELARSLGANEKTARHYLDILAGAYMIRVLPSWHENISKRQVKSPKVYLRDSGLLHALLGIGTHRQLETHPRYGASWEGFALEQTLARFGDRHAYFWATQRGAELDLLLTHEGRRLGFEFKCSD
;
A
#
# COMPACT_ATOMS: atom_id res chain seq x y z
N SER A 1 14.07 4.39 7.95
CA SER A 1 13.07 4.82 8.96
C SER A 1 12.84 6.31 8.80
N PRO A 2 11.59 6.81 8.92
CA PRO A 2 11.30 8.25 8.93
C PRO A 2 12.09 9.03 9.98
N ASP A 3 12.47 8.38 11.08
CA ASP A 3 13.25 9.00 12.17
C ASP A 3 14.69 9.34 11.79
N LEU A 4 15.30 8.56 10.91
CA LEU A 4 16.65 8.86 10.40
C LEU A 4 16.69 10.17 9.60
N VAL A 5 15.53 10.58 9.04
CA VAL A 5 15.39 11.84 8.29
C VAL A 5 15.08 13.01 9.22
N ARG A 6 14.41 12.76 10.36
CA ARG A 6 13.98 13.80 11.32
C ARG A 6 14.95 14.06 12.46
N GLY A 7 15.78 13.07 12.83
CA GLY A 7 16.61 13.10 14.04
C GLY A 7 18.02 13.68 13.86
N SER A 8 18.42 14.09 12.67
CA SER A 8 19.75 14.71 12.49
C SER A 8 19.68 16.20 12.79
N SER A 9 20.35 16.63 13.85
CA SER A 9 20.56 18.05 14.18
C SER A 9 21.44 18.78 13.16
N GLU A 10 22.13 18.02 12.27
CA GLU A 10 22.89 18.54 11.14
C GLU A 10 22.23 18.21 9.83
N THR A 11 22.30 19.15 8.87
CA THR A 11 21.79 18.91 7.51
C THR A 11 22.63 17.86 6.79
N LEU A 12 22.01 16.71 6.45
CA LEU A 12 22.60 15.65 5.63
C LEU A 12 22.44 15.90 4.14
N ALA A 13 22.00 17.09 3.74
CA ALA A 13 21.79 17.45 2.35
C ALA A 13 23.08 17.26 1.53
N GLY A 14 23.03 16.41 0.52
CA GLY A 14 24.18 16.09 -0.35
C GLY A 14 25.25 15.16 0.28
N ARG A 15 25.09 14.73 1.55
CA ARG A 15 26.04 13.88 2.27
C ARG A 15 25.53 12.47 2.56
N ALA A 16 24.23 12.21 2.34
CA ALA A 16 23.62 10.91 2.56
C ALA A 16 22.77 10.50 1.36
N LEU A 17 22.88 9.23 1.00
CA LEU A 17 22.01 8.57 0.03
C LEU A 17 20.98 7.73 0.79
N PHE A 18 19.71 8.04 0.63
CA PHE A 18 18.63 7.25 1.22
C PHE A 18 18.19 6.17 0.24
N VAL A 19 18.47 4.92 0.59
CA VAL A 19 18.04 3.75 -0.20
C VAL A 19 16.77 3.19 0.45
N ARG A 20 15.70 3.08 -0.34
CA ARG A 20 14.49 2.37 0.08
C ARG A 20 14.70 0.89 -0.13
N VAL A 21 14.54 0.11 0.93
CA VAL A 21 14.56 -1.35 0.88
C VAL A 21 13.10 -1.81 0.94
N PRO A 22 12.51 -2.25 -0.20
CA PRO A 22 11.17 -2.82 -0.21
C PRO A 22 11.19 -4.19 0.48
N GLY A 23 10.01 -4.82 0.62
CA GLY A 23 9.93 -6.24 0.92
C GLY A 23 10.49 -7.09 -0.23
N LEU A 24 10.53 -8.40 -0.06
CA LEU A 24 11.01 -9.33 -1.08
C LEU A 24 10.19 -9.19 -2.38
N ALA A 25 10.89 -9.11 -3.49
CA ALA A 25 10.29 -9.04 -4.82
C ALA A 25 10.19 -10.43 -5.47
N LEU A 26 9.37 -10.55 -6.52
CA LEU A 26 9.14 -11.81 -7.20
C LEU A 26 10.41 -12.37 -7.85
N ASP A 27 11.30 -11.52 -8.34
CA ASP A 27 12.60 -11.91 -8.90
C ASP A 27 13.58 -12.42 -7.83
N GLU A 28 13.43 -12.03 -6.57
CA GLU A 28 14.23 -12.53 -5.44
C GLU A 28 13.72 -13.90 -4.94
N VAL A 29 12.39 -14.10 -4.87
CA VAL A 29 11.82 -15.36 -4.37
C VAL A 29 11.56 -16.40 -5.46
N GLY A 30 11.56 -15.99 -6.72
CA GLY A 30 11.28 -16.82 -7.89
C GLY A 30 9.79 -16.99 -8.19
N SER A 31 9.45 -17.18 -9.48
CA SER A 31 8.07 -17.23 -9.98
C SER A 31 7.23 -18.36 -9.34
N ARG A 32 7.85 -19.48 -8.95
CA ARG A 32 7.15 -20.59 -8.28
C ARG A 32 6.52 -20.19 -6.94
N ARG A 33 7.04 -19.15 -6.30
CA ARG A 33 6.52 -18.64 -5.02
C ARG A 33 5.61 -17.42 -5.16
N GLN A 34 5.16 -17.12 -6.37
CA GLN A 34 4.26 -15.98 -6.63
C GLN A 34 3.00 -16.03 -5.77
N LYS A 35 2.36 -17.21 -5.68
CA LYS A 35 1.16 -17.39 -4.86
C LYS A 35 1.44 -17.13 -3.38
N ASP A 36 2.53 -17.69 -2.85
CA ASP A 36 2.94 -17.47 -1.46
C ASP A 36 3.23 -15.98 -1.21
N LEU A 37 4.00 -15.35 -2.10
CA LEU A 37 4.34 -13.93 -2.00
C LEU A 37 3.09 -13.05 -2.03
N TRP A 38 2.14 -13.36 -2.90
CA TRP A 38 0.86 -12.63 -2.94
C TRP A 38 0.02 -12.84 -1.68
N LEU A 39 -0.16 -14.09 -1.21
CA LEU A 39 -0.96 -14.38 -0.02
C LEU A 39 -0.32 -13.83 1.26
N ARG A 40 0.99 -14.11 1.44
CA ARG A 40 1.71 -13.88 2.70
C ARG A 40 2.36 -12.50 2.77
N GLY A 41 2.45 -11.78 1.63
CA GLY A 41 3.13 -10.50 1.53
C GLY A 41 4.65 -10.63 1.39
N ALA A 42 5.30 -9.49 1.32
CA ALA A 42 6.71 -9.37 0.98
C ALA A 42 7.67 -9.29 2.20
N PHE A 43 7.14 -9.30 3.42
CA PHE A 43 7.99 -9.35 4.61
C PHE A 43 8.67 -10.73 4.72
N PRO A 44 10.02 -10.79 4.86
CA PRO A 44 10.74 -12.07 4.87
C PRO A 44 10.21 -13.09 5.88
N ARG A 45 9.90 -12.67 7.10
CA ARG A 45 9.37 -13.55 8.14
C ARG A 45 7.97 -14.10 7.85
N SER A 46 7.20 -13.37 7.03
CA SER A 46 5.86 -13.79 6.60
C SER A 46 5.94 -14.75 5.41
N VAL A 47 6.61 -14.35 4.32
CA VAL A 47 6.67 -15.16 3.09
C VAL A 47 7.45 -16.46 3.28
N LEU A 48 8.47 -16.45 4.15
CA LEU A 48 9.31 -17.62 4.45
C LEU A 48 8.80 -18.46 5.63
N ALA A 49 7.62 -18.14 6.18
CA ALA A 49 7.03 -18.93 7.27
C ALA A 49 6.78 -20.38 6.83
N ALA A 50 6.77 -21.30 7.80
CA ALA A 50 6.61 -22.72 7.55
C ALA A 50 5.29 -23.07 6.86
N ASP A 51 4.22 -22.36 7.22
CA ASP A 51 2.88 -22.53 6.65
C ASP A 51 2.09 -21.20 6.67
N ASP A 52 0.89 -21.21 6.07
CA ASP A 52 0.03 -20.02 5.99
C ASP A 52 -0.45 -19.56 7.37
N ALA A 53 -0.67 -20.49 8.30
CA ALA A 53 -1.11 -20.16 9.66
C ALA A 53 0.00 -19.45 10.46
N ALA A 54 1.25 -19.91 10.33
CA ALA A 54 2.40 -19.25 10.95
C ALA A 54 2.63 -17.85 10.33
N SER A 55 2.49 -17.74 9.02
CA SER A 55 2.55 -16.46 8.32
C SER A 55 1.46 -15.49 8.79
N LEU A 56 0.22 -15.95 8.93
CA LEU A 56 -0.90 -15.13 9.39
C LEU A 56 -0.66 -14.61 10.82
N ARG A 57 -0.29 -15.52 11.75
CA ARG A 57 0.03 -15.12 13.14
C ARG A 57 1.14 -14.06 13.21
N TRP A 58 2.17 -14.20 12.36
CA TRP A 58 3.24 -13.20 12.30
C TRP A 58 2.72 -11.84 11.82
N ARG A 59 1.87 -11.81 10.78
CA ARG A 59 1.30 -10.57 10.23
C ARG A 59 0.39 -9.86 11.23
N GLU A 60 -0.46 -10.62 11.94
CA GLU A 60 -1.31 -10.10 13.02
C GLU A 60 -0.46 -9.50 14.14
N SER A 61 0.56 -10.24 14.63
CA SER A 61 1.50 -9.74 15.64
C SER A 61 2.29 -8.51 15.16
N PHE A 62 2.65 -8.44 13.88
CA PHE A 62 3.28 -7.25 13.30
C PHE A 62 2.34 -6.05 13.35
N ILE A 63 1.08 -6.20 12.95
CA ILE A 63 0.07 -5.13 12.98
C ILE A 63 -0.11 -4.60 14.40
N ASP A 64 -0.22 -5.50 15.39
CA ASP A 64 -0.35 -5.14 16.81
C ASP A 64 0.87 -4.34 17.28
N SER A 65 2.06 -4.89 17.08
CA SER A 65 3.31 -4.24 17.50
C SER A 65 3.53 -2.89 16.81
N PHE A 66 3.19 -2.80 15.52
CA PHE A 66 3.30 -1.56 14.75
C PHE A 66 2.41 -0.46 15.32
N LEU A 67 1.15 -0.77 15.63
CA LEU A 67 0.19 0.20 16.14
C LEU A 67 0.44 0.58 17.60
N GLU A 68 0.81 -0.38 18.44
CA GLU A 68 0.93 -0.18 19.89
C GLU A 68 2.31 0.35 20.32
N ARG A 69 3.35 0.05 19.57
CA ARG A 69 4.72 0.41 19.90
C ARG A 69 5.36 1.33 18.87
N ASP A 70 5.40 0.93 17.60
CA ASP A 70 6.22 1.62 16.61
C ASP A 70 5.64 3.00 16.25
N ILE A 71 4.32 3.12 16.09
CA ILE A 71 3.65 4.42 15.85
C ILE A 71 3.85 5.41 17.01
N PRO A 72 3.65 5.04 18.30
CA PRO A 72 3.99 5.93 19.42
C PRO A 72 5.46 6.32 19.49
N GLN A 73 6.39 5.42 19.17
CA GLN A 73 7.83 5.73 19.14
C GLN A 73 8.19 6.79 18.08
N LEU A 74 7.39 6.92 17.01
CA LEU A 74 7.50 8.01 16.03
C LEU A 74 6.96 9.36 16.54
N GLY A 75 6.57 9.44 17.81
CA GLY A 75 5.98 10.65 18.41
C GLY A 75 4.51 10.89 18.00
N ILE A 76 3.86 9.92 17.39
CA ILE A 76 2.47 10.02 16.90
C ILE A 76 1.52 9.64 18.04
N ARG A 77 0.70 10.60 18.47
CA ARG A 77 -0.25 10.43 19.60
C ARG A 77 -1.67 10.16 19.06
N VAL A 78 -1.87 9.00 18.43
CA VAL A 78 -3.19 8.52 18.02
C VAL A 78 -3.44 7.21 18.76
N PRO A 79 -4.62 6.98 19.37
CA PRO A 79 -4.93 5.69 19.99
C PRO A 79 -4.81 4.55 18.99
N ALA A 80 -4.10 3.48 19.37
CA ALA A 80 -3.83 2.33 18.50
C ALA A 80 -5.13 1.73 17.91
N GLU A 81 -6.18 1.61 18.72
CA GLU A 81 -7.48 1.10 18.29
C GLU A 81 -8.15 1.99 17.23
N THR A 82 -8.04 3.31 17.37
CA THR A 82 -8.57 4.26 16.38
C THR A 82 -7.85 4.12 15.04
N LEU A 83 -6.51 4.01 15.09
CA LEU A 83 -5.71 3.86 13.87
C LEU A 83 -5.92 2.47 13.24
N ARG A 84 -6.12 1.41 14.04
CA ARG A 84 -6.49 0.07 13.59
C ARG A 84 -7.82 0.09 12.85
N ARG A 85 -8.85 0.70 13.45
CA ARG A 85 -10.16 0.85 12.82
C ARG A 85 -10.06 1.59 11.50
N PHE A 86 -9.30 2.68 11.46
CA PHE A 86 -9.06 3.43 10.22
C PHE A 86 -8.34 2.56 9.18
N TRP A 87 -7.30 1.83 9.56
CA TRP A 87 -6.55 0.96 8.65
C TRP A 87 -7.42 -0.14 8.06
N ASN A 88 -8.24 -0.81 8.89
CA ASN A 88 -9.22 -1.79 8.42
C ASN A 88 -10.21 -1.17 7.40
N MET A 89 -10.67 0.05 7.65
CA MET A 89 -11.55 0.74 6.70
C MET A 89 -10.84 0.98 5.37
N VAL A 90 -9.57 1.42 5.39
CA VAL A 90 -8.78 1.65 4.16
C VAL A 90 -8.58 0.36 3.36
N CYS A 91 -8.52 -0.82 3.99
CA CYS A 91 -8.46 -2.10 3.28
C CYS A 91 -9.66 -2.31 2.33
N HIS A 92 -10.84 -1.84 2.72
CA HIS A 92 -12.03 -1.88 1.86
C HIS A 92 -11.99 -0.89 0.70
N PHE A 93 -11.09 0.10 0.74
CA PHE A 93 -10.83 1.07 -0.34
C PHE A 93 -9.53 0.77 -1.10
N HIS A 94 -8.91 -0.37 -0.86
CA HIS A 94 -7.70 -0.80 -1.57
C HIS A 94 -7.95 -0.84 -3.09
N GLY A 95 -7.09 -0.17 -3.87
CA GLY A 95 -7.24 -0.03 -5.31
C GLY A 95 -8.29 1.02 -5.76
N GLN A 96 -8.89 1.77 -4.84
CA GLN A 96 -9.93 2.75 -5.16
C GLN A 96 -9.45 4.19 -5.00
N VAL A 97 -10.16 5.09 -5.67
CA VAL A 97 -9.93 6.53 -5.54
C VAL A 97 -10.28 6.97 -4.13
N TRP A 98 -9.35 7.70 -3.50
CA TRP A 98 -9.50 8.22 -2.15
C TRP A 98 -10.68 9.18 -2.01
N ASN A 99 -11.57 8.88 -1.07
CA ASN A 99 -12.69 9.71 -0.67
C ASN A 99 -12.63 10.04 0.82
N ALA A 100 -12.03 11.18 1.17
CA ALA A 100 -11.85 11.59 2.56
C ALA A 100 -13.19 11.77 3.31
N ALA A 101 -14.22 12.28 2.64
CA ALA A 101 -15.53 12.54 3.24
C ALA A 101 -16.24 11.24 3.63
N GLU A 102 -16.13 10.21 2.82
CA GLU A 102 -16.74 8.90 3.08
C GLU A 102 -16.07 8.21 4.27
N LEU A 103 -14.73 8.15 4.28
CA LEU A 103 -13.98 7.57 5.39
C LEU A 103 -14.17 8.35 6.70
N ALA A 104 -14.20 9.68 6.63
CA ALA A 104 -14.45 10.53 7.80
C ALA A 104 -15.83 10.24 8.42
N ARG A 105 -16.89 10.14 7.59
CA ARG A 105 -18.24 9.76 8.07
C ARG A 105 -18.25 8.40 8.77
N SER A 106 -17.64 7.40 8.16
CA SER A 106 -17.57 6.03 8.71
C SER A 106 -16.73 5.96 9.98
N LEU A 107 -15.74 6.84 10.13
CA LEU A 107 -14.91 6.94 11.33
C LEU A 107 -15.59 7.74 12.46
N GLY A 108 -16.61 8.53 12.16
CA GLY A 108 -17.18 9.51 13.09
C GLY A 108 -16.25 10.70 13.33
N ALA A 109 -15.47 11.10 12.34
CA ALA A 109 -14.47 12.17 12.39
C ALA A 109 -14.68 13.19 11.25
N ASN A 110 -13.82 14.20 11.19
CA ASN A 110 -13.76 15.12 10.05
C ASN A 110 -12.74 14.66 8.99
N GLU A 111 -12.84 15.24 7.80
CA GLU A 111 -11.94 14.90 6.68
C GLU A 111 -10.45 15.18 6.97
N LYS A 112 -10.15 16.22 7.74
CA LYS A 112 -8.78 16.55 8.14
C LYS A 112 -8.17 15.43 8.98
N THR A 113 -8.96 14.85 9.89
CA THR A 113 -8.54 13.71 10.71
C THR A 113 -8.32 12.46 9.85
N ALA A 114 -9.24 12.15 8.91
CA ALA A 114 -9.07 11.02 8.01
C ALA A 114 -7.82 11.17 7.13
N ARG A 115 -7.54 12.37 6.61
CA ARG A 115 -6.30 12.66 5.87
C ARG A 115 -5.06 12.51 6.74
N HIS A 116 -5.09 13.03 7.96
CA HIS A 116 -3.98 12.90 8.90
C HIS A 116 -3.65 11.42 9.20
N TYR A 117 -4.65 10.57 9.38
CA TYR A 117 -4.42 9.13 9.60
C TYR A 117 -3.89 8.43 8.35
N LEU A 118 -4.35 8.83 7.16
CA LEU A 118 -3.75 8.36 5.91
C LEU A 118 -2.27 8.74 5.81
N ASP A 119 -1.94 10.00 6.14
CA ASP A 119 -0.57 10.51 6.09
C ASP A 119 0.36 9.78 7.07
N ILE A 120 -0.15 9.42 8.26
CA ILE A 120 0.59 8.59 9.23
C ILE A 120 0.95 7.23 8.61
N LEU A 121 -0.04 6.51 8.09
CA LEU A 121 0.18 5.18 7.52
C LEU A 121 1.01 5.23 6.22
N ALA A 122 0.84 6.27 5.40
CA ALA A 122 1.65 6.49 4.21
C ALA A 122 3.10 6.86 4.56
N GLY A 123 3.30 7.73 5.56
CA GLY A 123 4.62 8.10 6.07
C GLY A 123 5.37 6.92 6.69
N ALA A 124 4.67 5.96 7.27
CA ALA A 124 5.22 4.72 7.79
C ALA A 124 5.35 3.60 6.73
N TYR A 125 5.13 3.91 5.46
CA TYR A 125 5.21 2.98 4.32
C TYR A 125 4.21 1.81 4.35
N MET A 126 3.11 1.92 5.09
CA MET A 126 2.05 0.90 5.10
C MET A 126 1.07 1.09 3.96
N ILE A 127 0.83 2.34 3.56
CA ILE A 127 -0.08 2.70 2.48
C ILE A 127 0.68 3.44 1.38
N ARG A 128 0.35 3.12 0.15
CA ARG A 128 0.69 3.90 -1.04
C ARG A 128 -0.46 4.83 -1.39
N VAL A 129 -0.14 6.10 -1.52
CA VAL A 129 -1.02 7.10 -2.13
C VAL A 129 -0.50 7.32 -3.55
N LEU A 130 -1.18 6.71 -4.53
CA LEU A 130 -0.80 6.78 -5.94
C LEU A 130 -1.50 8.00 -6.56
N PRO A 131 -0.75 9.04 -6.98
CA PRO A 131 -1.35 10.23 -7.59
C PRO A 131 -1.94 9.92 -8.96
N SER A 132 -2.95 10.70 -9.34
CA SER A 132 -3.49 10.63 -10.69
C SER A 132 -2.58 11.41 -11.66
N TRP A 133 -2.45 10.89 -12.89
CA TRP A 133 -1.79 11.59 -13.98
C TRP A 133 -2.72 12.68 -14.56
N HIS A 134 -2.22 13.90 -14.65
CA HIS A 134 -2.93 15.02 -15.27
C HIS A 134 -2.12 15.55 -16.45
N GLU A 135 -2.70 15.44 -17.63
CA GLU A 135 -2.32 16.31 -18.75
C GLU A 135 -3.36 17.42 -18.87
N ASN A 136 -2.94 18.63 -19.21
CA ASN A 136 -3.80 19.83 -19.32
C ASN A 136 -4.95 19.72 -20.37
N ILE A 137 -5.25 18.52 -20.88
CA ILE A 137 -6.04 18.30 -22.09
C ILE A 137 -7.54 18.12 -21.82
N SER A 138 -7.98 17.78 -20.60
CA SER A 138 -9.42 17.73 -20.30
C SER A 138 -9.76 17.91 -18.84
N LYS A 139 -10.78 18.73 -18.60
CA LYS A 139 -11.38 19.00 -17.27
C LYS A 139 -12.12 17.80 -16.65
N ARG A 140 -12.07 16.59 -17.26
CA ARG A 140 -12.87 15.42 -16.88
C ARG A 140 -12.05 14.26 -16.33
N GLN A 141 -10.81 14.52 -15.89
CA GLN A 141 -9.96 13.51 -15.25
C GLN A 141 -10.22 13.42 -13.75
N VAL A 142 -10.04 12.23 -13.18
CA VAL A 142 -10.08 12.03 -11.74
C VAL A 142 -8.85 12.68 -11.12
N LYS A 143 -9.04 13.49 -10.07
CA LYS A 143 -7.95 14.24 -9.41
C LYS A 143 -7.49 13.63 -8.10
N SER A 144 -8.40 12.96 -7.37
CA SER A 144 -8.05 12.31 -6.11
C SER A 144 -7.15 11.10 -6.36
N PRO A 145 -6.19 10.81 -5.48
CA PRO A 145 -5.29 9.67 -5.64
C PRO A 145 -6.02 8.35 -5.42
N LYS A 146 -5.47 7.24 -5.91
CA LYS A 146 -5.81 5.88 -5.46
C LYS A 146 -5.01 5.51 -4.21
N VAL A 147 -5.57 4.65 -3.38
CA VAL A 147 -4.90 4.15 -2.18
C VAL A 147 -4.72 2.63 -2.24
N TYR A 148 -3.52 2.18 -1.88
CA TYR A 148 -3.18 0.76 -1.82
C TYR A 148 -2.48 0.46 -0.50
N LEU A 149 -2.75 -0.67 0.12
CA LEU A 149 -1.82 -1.25 1.08
C LEU A 149 -0.61 -1.75 0.30
N ARG A 150 0.59 -1.39 0.76
CA ARG A 150 1.83 -1.73 0.04
C ARG A 150 2.22 -3.20 0.17
N ASP A 151 1.75 -3.86 1.20
CA ASP A 151 1.98 -5.28 1.43
C ASP A 151 0.65 -6.05 1.34
N SER A 152 0.56 -6.99 0.39
CA SER A 152 -0.64 -7.80 0.17
C SER A 152 -0.93 -8.72 1.36
N GLY A 153 0.10 -9.20 2.05
CA GLY A 153 -0.07 -10.02 3.24
C GLY A 153 -0.70 -9.26 4.40
N LEU A 154 -0.29 -8.00 4.63
CA LEU A 154 -0.93 -7.14 5.62
C LEU A 154 -2.38 -6.81 5.24
N LEU A 155 -2.65 -6.55 3.95
CA LEU A 155 -4.01 -6.40 3.44
C LEU A 155 -4.85 -7.62 3.80
N HIS A 156 -4.34 -8.81 3.51
CA HIS A 156 -5.06 -10.07 3.77
C HIS A 156 -5.29 -10.30 5.26
N ALA A 157 -4.28 -10.05 6.12
CA ALA A 157 -4.44 -10.18 7.57
C ALA A 157 -5.53 -9.25 8.12
N LEU A 158 -5.54 -7.98 7.68
CA LEU A 158 -6.56 -6.99 8.09
C LEU A 158 -7.97 -7.33 7.57
N LEU A 159 -8.07 -8.06 6.45
CA LEU A 159 -9.34 -8.57 5.90
C LEU A 159 -9.74 -9.95 6.44
N GLY A 160 -8.94 -10.56 7.34
CA GLY A 160 -9.21 -11.90 7.89
C GLY A 160 -8.95 -13.04 6.89
N ILE A 161 -8.13 -12.81 5.86
CA ILE A 161 -7.80 -13.80 4.82
C ILE A 161 -6.49 -14.49 5.20
N GLY A 162 -6.56 -15.78 5.56
CA GLY A 162 -5.41 -16.58 5.96
C GLY A 162 -4.94 -17.60 4.93
N THR A 163 -5.78 -17.93 3.93
CA THR A 163 -5.53 -18.99 2.95
C THR A 163 -5.84 -18.54 1.52
N HIS A 164 -5.24 -19.20 0.52
CA HIS A 164 -5.56 -18.95 -0.89
C HIS A 164 -7.05 -19.18 -1.20
N ARG A 165 -7.66 -20.22 -0.62
CA ARG A 165 -9.09 -20.51 -0.82
C ARG A 165 -9.99 -19.35 -0.33
N GLN A 166 -9.66 -18.75 0.82
CA GLN A 166 -10.37 -17.56 1.30
C GLN A 166 -10.15 -16.35 0.40
N LEU A 167 -8.91 -16.17 -0.10
CA LEU A 167 -8.58 -15.10 -1.02
C LEU A 167 -9.33 -15.21 -2.34
N GLU A 168 -9.35 -16.38 -2.96
CA GLU A 168 -10.03 -16.65 -4.25
C GLU A 168 -11.53 -16.36 -4.20
N THR A 169 -12.17 -16.58 -3.05
CA THR A 169 -13.62 -16.31 -2.87
C THR A 169 -13.93 -14.91 -2.33
N HIS A 170 -12.89 -14.11 -2.03
CA HIS A 170 -13.09 -12.83 -1.39
C HIS A 170 -13.44 -11.72 -2.40
N PRO A 171 -14.41 -10.81 -2.11
CA PRO A 171 -14.79 -9.72 -3.02
C PRO A 171 -13.64 -8.78 -3.42
N ARG A 172 -12.55 -8.77 -2.66
CA ARG A 172 -11.34 -7.98 -2.95
C ARG A 172 -10.25 -8.74 -3.70
N TYR A 173 -10.52 -9.92 -4.22
CA TYR A 173 -9.55 -10.75 -4.94
C TYR A 173 -8.85 -9.98 -6.06
N GLY A 174 -9.62 -9.40 -6.99
CA GLY A 174 -9.07 -8.62 -8.11
C GLY A 174 -8.28 -7.38 -7.66
N ALA A 175 -8.82 -6.60 -6.69
CA ALA A 175 -8.12 -5.45 -6.17
C ALA A 175 -6.83 -5.82 -5.42
N SER A 176 -6.83 -6.95 -4.70
CA SER A 176 -5.61 -7.47 -4.05
C SER A 176 -4.55 -7.86 -5.08
N TRP A 177 -4.95 -8.49 -6.20
CA TRP A 177 -4.04 -8.79 -7.30
C TRP A 177 -3.47 -7.52 -7.93
N GLU A 178 -4.32 -6.54 -8.24
CA GLU A 178 -3.92 -5.25 -8.79
C GLU A 178 -2.85 -4.58 -7.91
N GLY A 179 -3.10 -4.48 -6.59
CA GLY A 179 -2.15 -3.88 -5.67
C GLY A 179 -0.84 -4.68 -5.54
N PHE A 180 -0.90 -6.01 -5.53
CA PHE A 180 0.28 -6.87 -5.53
C PHE A 180 1.12 -6.67 -6.80
N ALA A 181 0.50 -6.75 -7.98
CA ALA A 181 1.18 -6.58 -9.27
C ALA A 181 1.76 -5.17 -9.43
N LEU A 182 1.04 -4.15 -8.96
CA LEU A 182 1.50 -2.76 -8.92
C LEU A 182 2.76 -2.63 -8.07
N GLU A 183 2.80 -3.14 -6.83
CA GLU A 183 3.97 -3.04 -5.96
C GLU A 183 5.17 -3.84 -6.52
N GLN A 184 4.96 -5.02 -7.15
CA GLN A 184 6.02 -5.76 -7.82
C GLN A 184 6.59 -4.98 -9.02
N THR A 185 5.73 -4.33 -9.80
CA THR A 185 6.16 -3.48 -10.91
C THR A 185 6.97 -2.29 -10.41
N LEU A 186 6.52 -1.63 -9.34
CA LEU A 186 7.22 -0.50 -8.74
C LEU A 186 8.53 -0.88 -8.04
N ALA A 187 8.64 -2.09 -7.50
CA ALA A 187 9.90 -2.61 -6.97
C ALA A 187 10.98 -2.70 -8.06
N ARG A 188 10.59 -3.05 -9.28
CA ARG A 188 11.50 -3.19 -10.43
C ARG A 188 11.85 -1.86 -11.11
N PHE A 189 10.85 -0.99 -11.34
CA PHE A 189 11.02 0.23 -12.14
C PHE A 189 11.23 1.49 -11.29
N GLY A 190 11.02 1.40 -9.97
CA GLY A 190 10.98 2.54 -9.07
C GLY A 190 9.61 3.23 -9.04
N ASP A 191 9.36 4.02 -7.98
CA ASP A 191 8.07 4.64 -7.73
C ASP A 191 8.06 6.17 -7.92
N ARG A 192 9.18 6.76 -8.35
CA ARG A 192 9.37 8.22 -8.36
C ARG A 192 8.41 8.96 -9.29
N HIS A 193 8.02 8.32 -10.40
CA HIS A 193 7.15 8.88 -11.43
C HIS A 193 6.01 7.91 -11.75
N ALA A 194 5.37 7.41 -10.69
CA ALA A 194 4.27 6.48 -10.75
C ALA A 194 2.94 7.21 -10.55
N TYR A 195 1.99 6.95 -11.42
CA TYR A 195 0.67 7.55 -11.45
C TYR A 195 -0.36 6.49 -11.85
N PHE A 196 -1.63 6.71 -11.55
CA PHE A 196 -2.71 6.07 -12.30
C PHE A 196 -3.36 7.11 -13.22
N TRP A 197 -4.14 6.66 -14.18
CA TRP A 197 -4.93 7.56 -15.01
C TRP A 197 -6.38 7.06 -15.06
N ALA A 198 -7.33 7.96 -14.85
CA ALA A 198 -8.74 7.65 -14.95
C ALA A 198 -9.55 8.85 -15.41
N THR A 199 -10.65 8.56 -16.11
CA THR A 199 -11.64 9.55 -16.52
C THR A 199 -12.92 9.41 -15.70
N GLN A 200 -13.70 10.46 -15.60
CA GLN A 200 -15.03 10.42 -14.97
C GLN A 200 -16.02 9.50 -15.72
N ARG A 201 -15.70 9.08 -16.95
CA ARG A 201 -16.50 8.17 -17.78
C ARG A 201 -16.11 6.69 -17.63
N GLY A 202 -15.20 6.37 -16.71
CA GLY A 202 -14.82 4.99 -16.37
C GLY A 202 -13.67 4.39 -17.20
N ALA A 203 -13.04 5.15 -18.12
CA ALA A 203 -11.77 4.68 -18.70
C ALA A 203 -10.65 4.83 -17.65
N GLU A 204 -9.84 3.79 -17.48
CA GLU A 204 -8.82 3.72 -16.44
C GLU A 204 -7.57 3.01 -16.94
N LEU A 205 -6.41 3.38 -16.39
CA LEU A 205 -5.13 2.69 -16.50
C LEU A 205 -4.58 2.56 -15.08
N ASP A 206 -4.30 1.34 -14.64
CA ASP A 206 -3.95 1.04 -13.25
C ASP A 206 -2.62 1.66 -12.85
N LEU A 207 -1.62 1.63 -13.75
CA LEU A 207 -0.31 2.23 -13.49
C LEU A 207 0.25 2.87 -14.76
N LEU A 208 0.63 4.13 -14.65
CA LEU A 208 1.41 4.88 -15.63
C LEU A 208 2.77 5.23 -15.02
N LEU A 209 3.85 4.79 -15.63
CA LEU A 209 5.22 5.12 -15.24
C LEU A 209 5.89 5.98 -16.29
N THR A 210 6.69 6.95 -15.84
CA THR A 210 7.69 7.58 -16.69
C THR A 210 9.06 7.01 -16.32
N HIS A 211 9.63 6.21 -17.21
CA HIS A 211 10.92 5.54 -17.01
C HIS A 211 11.82 5.79 -18.23
N GLU A 212 13.03 6.29 -18.01
CA GLU A 212 14.01 6.61 -19.07
C GLU A 212 13.42 7.44 -20.23
N GLY A 213 12.60 8.45 -19.90
CA GLY A 213 11.96 9.33 -20.89
C GLY A 213 10.79 8.69 -21.65
N ARG A 214 10.43 7.45 -21.37
CA ARG A 214 9.29 6.74 -21.96
C ARG A 214 8.13 6.65 -21.00
N ARG A 215 6.91 6.63 -21.53
CA ARG A 215 5.68 6.33 -20.78
C ARG A 215 5.35 4.86 -20.93
N LEU A 216 5.22 4.17 -19.81
CA LEU A 216 4.83 2.76 -19.74
C LEU A 216 3.47 2.70 -19.04
N GLY A 217 2.49 2.09 -19.69
CA GLY A 217 1.16 1.87 -19.15
C GLY A 217 0.95 0.40 -18.81
N PHE A 218 0.38 0.12 -17.64
CA PHE A 218 0.09 -1.24 -17.17
C PHE A 218 -1.38 -1.34 -16.75
N GLU A 219 -1.99 -2.43 -17.15
CA GLU A 219 -3.31 -2.89 -16.74
C GLU A 219 -3.13 -4.25 -16.07
N PHE A 220 -3.61 -4.40 -14.83
CA PHE A 220 -3.41 -5.63 -14.05
C PHE A 220 -4.71 -6.43 -13.96
N LYS A 221 -4.80 -7.50 -14.72
CA LYS A 221 -5.95 -8.42 -14.70
C LYS A 221 -5.56 -9.71 -14.00
N CYS A 222 -6.41 -10.17 -13.08
CA CYS A 222 -6.36 -11.54 -12.60
C CYS A 222 -7.23 -12.34 -13.56
N SER A 223 -6.60 -13.07 -14.49
CA SER A 223 -7.31 -14.07 -15.30
C SER A 223 -7.19 -15.43 -14.62
N ASP A 224 -8.29 -16.16 -14.61
CA ASP A 224 -8.31 -17.58 -14.20
C ASP A 224 -7.42 -18.43 -15.11
#